data_e70fde0de4be3aaca71f797bb5a1a4f6
#
_entry.id   e70fde0de4be3aaca71f797bb5a1a4f6
#
_cell.length_a   1.000
_cell.length_b   1.000
_cell.length_c   1.000
_cell.angle_alpha   90.00
_cell.angle_beta   90.00
_cell.angle_gamma   90.00
#
_symmetry.space_group_name_H-M   'P 1'
#
loop_
_entity.id
_entity.type
_entity.pdbx_description
1 polymer ?
#
loop_
_entity_poly.entity_id
_entity_poly.type
_entity_poly.pdbx_seq_one_letter_code
_entity_poly.pdbx_strand_id
1 'polypeptide(L)'
;IANGINYLNKKNDFDYLIVMDGDGEDRPEEVKELILKSIELPSVTITANRIKRSESAFFKLSYHLHKILTLVLTGYSIKFGNFMCIPKKDLNLITSNKNLFVSFSGTVAKFIKNKTSIPSIRGVRYCGPTKMSFLKLIRHSLLIISVFRKETAIRLSILFSIYVTLIFYFLQNSFLLFILPLAAVNILIIFTLFVLYKKNSS
;
A
#
# COMPACT_ATOMS: atom_id res chain seq x y z
N ILE A 1 -1.21 -5.61 -13.55
CA ILE A 1 -2.22 -6.10 -12.60
C ILE A 1 -3.57 -5.45 -12.91
N ALA A 2 -3.74 -4.12 -12.83
CA ALA A 2 -5.03 -3.44 -12.98
C ALA A 2 -5.80 -3.82 -14.27
N ASN A 3 -5.14 -3.77 -15.43
CA ASN A 3 -5.76 -4.14 -16.71
C ASN A 3 -6.20 -5.60 -16.76
N GLY A 4 -5.37 -6.52 -16.22
CA GLY A 4 -5.71 -7.94 -16.14
C GLY A 4 -6.93 -8.19 -15.25
N ILE A 5 -6.97 -7.54 -14.08
CA ILE A 5 -8.12 -7.62 -13.17
C ILE A 5 -9.40 -7.10 -13.84
N ASN A 6 -9.34 -5.92 -14.48
CA ASN A 6 -10.48 -5.36 -15.20
C ASN A 6 -10.97 -6.24 -16.35
N TYR A 7 -10.04 -6.85 -17.09
CA TYR A 7 -10.38 -7.78 -18.15
C TYR A 7 -11.09 -9.03 -17.62
N LEU A 8 -10.52 -9.66 -16.60
CA LEU A 8 -11.11 -10.86 -15.98
C LEU A 8 -12.46 -10.54 -15.31
N ASN A 9 -12.58 -9.38 -14.66
CA ASN A 9 -13.82 -8.99 -14.02
C ASN A 9 -15.01 -8.90 -15.00
N LYS A 10 -14.75 -8.54 -16.26
CA LYS A 10 -15.78 -8.51 -17.32
C LYS A 10 -16.23 -9.90 -17.77
N LYS A 11 -15.41 -10.94 -17.66
CA LYS A 11 -15.73 -12.31 -18.07
C LYS A 11 -16.75 -13.01 -17.19
N ASN A 12 -16.88 -12.60 -15.94
CA ASN A 12 -17.90 -13.03 -14.98
C ASN A 12 -18.02 -14.54 -14.69
N ASP A 13 -17.03 -15.34 -15.06
CA ASP A 13 -17.07 -16.81 -15.03
C ASP A 13 -16.13 -17.39 -13.96
N PHE A 14 -16.12 -16.78 -12.77
CA PHE A 14 -15.34 -17.27 -11.63
C PHE A 14 -15.85 -16.65 -10.30
N ASP A 15 -15.64 -17.36 -9.20
CA ASP A 15 -16.00 -16.92 -7.86
C ASP A 15 -14.87 -16.17 -7.16
N TYR A 16 -13.62 -16.55 -7.43
CA TYR A 16 -12.42 -16.00 -6.80
C TYR A 16 -11.34 -15.69 -7.83
N LEU A 17 -10.59 -14.63 -7.58
CA LEU A 17 -9.38 -14.28 -8.32
C LEU A 17 -8.17 -14.35 -7.42
N ILE A 18 -7.16 -15.14 -7.81
CA ILE A 18 -5.85 -15.13 -7.16
C ILE A 18 -4.90 -14.27 -7.98
N VAL A 19 -4.28 -13.29 -7.32
CA VAL A 19 -3.21 -12.46 -7.88
C VAL A 19 -1.90 -12.88 -7.23
N MET A 20 -0.88 -13.17 -8.05
CA MET A 20 0.48 -13.50 -7.58
C MET A 20 1.53 -12.99 -8.57
N ASP A 21 2.75 -12.73 -8.07
CA ASP A 21 3.88 -12.40 -8.92
C ASP A 21 4.47 -13.70 -9.52
N GLY A 22 4.76 -13.69 -10.84
CA GLY A 22 5.21 -14.89 -11.58
C GLY A 22 6.71 -15.15 -11.55
N ASP A 23 7.46 -14.51 -10.63
CA ASP A 23 8.92 -14.60 -10.58
C ASP A 23 9.47 -15.62 -9.55
N GLY A 24 8.57 -16.33 -8.87
CA GLY A 24 8.88 -17.33 -7.85
C GLY A 24 8.98 -16.77 -6.44
N GLU A 25 8.92 -15.45 -6.24
CA GLU A 25 8.92 -14.86 -4.89
C GLU A 25 7.59 -15.12 -4.15
N ASP A 26 6.47 -15.12 -4.87
CA ASP A 26 5.21 -15.67 -4.38
C ASP A 26 5.19 -17.16 -4.72
N ARG A 27 5.03 -18.01 -3.70
CA ARG A 27 5.20 -19.46 -3.82
C ARG A 27 3.91 -20.11 -4.32
N PRO A 28 3.94 -20.86 -5.44
CA PRO A 28 2.75 -21.58 -5.95
C PRO A 28 2.15 -22.57 -4.94
N GLU A 29 2.96 -23.15 -4.06
CA GLU A 29 2.52 -24.09 -3.02
C GLU A 29 1.55 -23.44 -2.02
N GLU A 30 1.71 -22.12 -1.78
CA GLU A 30 0.84 -21.35 -0.86
C GLU A 30 -0.52 -21.01 -1.47
N VAL A 31 -0.70 -21.20 -2.79
CA VAL A 31 -2.01 -21.03 -3.48
C VAL A 31 -3.06 -21.95 -2.88
N LYS A 32 -2.67 -23.17 -2.53
CA LYS A 32 -3.57 -24.15 -1.88
C LYS A 32 -4.12 -23.60 -0.56
N GLU A 33 -3.27 -22.98 0.26
CA GLU A 33 -3.68 -22.42 1.55
C GLU A 33 -4.63 -21.22 1.37
N LEU A 34 -4.37 -20.37 0.35
CA LEU A 34 -5.28 -19.26 -0.02
C LEU A 34 -6.65 -19.78 -0.43
N ILE A 35 -6.71 -20.85 -1.25
CA ILE A 35 -7.97 -21.45 -1.69
C ILE A 35 -8.73 -22.06 -0.52
N LEU A 36 -8.06 -22.87 0.30
CA LEU A 36 -8.71 -23.50 1.45
C LEU A 36 -9.28 -22.45 2.41
N LYS A 37 -8.52 -21.39 2.69
CA LYS A 37 -9.00 -20.29 3.54
C LYS A 37 -10.14 -19.49 2.90
N SER A 38 -10.17 -19.38 1.58
CA SER A 38 -11.26 -18.72 0.86
C SER A 38 -12.54 -19.54 0.85
N ILE A 39 -12.43 -20.87 0.83
CA ILE A 39 -13.58 -21.80 0.97
C ILE A 39 -14.15 -21.73 2.39
N GLU A 40 -13.26 -21.70 3.40
CA GLU A 40 -13.66 -21.56 4.81
C GLU A 40 -14.34 -20.19 5.08
N LEU A 41 -13.90 -19.13 4.41
CA LEU A 41 -14.37 -17.76 4.55
C LEU A 41 -14.82 -17.15 3.22
N PRO A 42 -15.96 -17.57 2.64
CA PRO A 42 -16.33 -17.29 1.25
C PRO A 42 -16.48 -15.80 0.90
N SER A 43 -16.66 -14.96 1.89
CA SER A 43 -16.90 -13.52 1.69
C SER A 43 -15.75 -12.64 2.16
N VAL A 44 -14.57 -13.22 2.35
CA VAL A 44 -13.40 -12.52 2.91
C VAL A 44 -12.25 -12.55 1.91
N THR A 45 -11.63 -11.40 1.65
CA THR A 45 -10.39 -11.34 0.89
C THR A 45 -9.24 -11.89 1.74
N ILE A 46 -8.51 -12.89 1.22
CA ILE A 46 -7.39 -13.54 1.92
C ILE A 46 -6.08 -13.01 1.34
N THR A 47 -5.26 -12.36 2.17
CA THR A 47 -3.96 -11.81 1.77
C THR A 47 -2.81 -12.68 2.28
N ALA A 48 -1.75 -12.82 1.50
CA ALA A 48 -0.52 -13.47 1.94
C ALA A 48 0.39 -12.47 2.67
N ASN A 49 0.60 -12.68 3.97
CA ASN A 49 1.38 -11.78 4.81
C ASN A 49 2.80 -12.33 4.99
N ARG A 50 3.79 -11.68 4.40
CA ARG A 50 5.19 -12.13 4.43
C ARG A 50 5.78 -12.06 5.83
N ILE A 51 6.04 -13.25 6.45
CA ILE A 51 6.55 -13.40 7.82
C ILE A 51 8.08 -13.54 7.89
N LYS A 52 8.74 -14.01 6.83
CA LYS A 52 10.20 -14.13 6.75
C LYS A 52 10.78 -13.26 5.64
N ARG A 53 11.88 -12.57 5.96
CA ARG A 53 12.65 -11.74 5.03
C ARG A 53 14.13 -12.05 5.19
N SER A 54 14.77 -12.43 4.10
CA SER A 54 16.20 -12.70 4.01
C SER A 54 17.04 -11.46 3.68
N GLU A 55 16.50 -10.27 3.88
CA GLU A 55 17.12 -9.01 3.46
C GLU A 55 18.15 -8.50 4.49
N SER A 56 19.09 -7.65 4.03
CA SER A 56 20.09 -7.02 4.89
C SER A 56 19.46 -6.14 5.98
N ALA A 57 20.23 -5.84 7.05
CA ALA A 57 19.78 -5.00 8.17
C ALA A 57 19.28 -3.63 7.71
N PHE A 58 19.92 -3.01 6.70
CA PHE A 58 19.50 -1.74 6.10
C PHE A 58 18.09 -1.80 5.49
N PHE A 59 17.81 -2.87 4.71
CA PHE A 59 16.48 -3.05 4.13
C PHE A 59 15.40 -3.34 5.18
N LYS A 60 15.74 -4.09 6.23
CA LYS A 60 14.83 -4.32 7.37
C LYS A 60 14.46 -3.01 8.07
N LEU A 61 15.46 -2.16 8.37
CA LEU A 61 15.24 -0.85 8.98
C LEU A 61 14.37 0.05 8.06
N SER A 62 14.72 0.16 6.78
CA SER A 62 13.96 0.93 5.79
C SER A 62 12.51 0.47 5.69
N TYR A 63 12.27 -0.84 5.78
CA TYR A 63 10.92 -1.39 5.79
C TYR A 63 10.14 -1.01 7.06
N HIS A 64 10.76 -1.09 8.23
CA HIS A 64 10.11 -0.67 9.48
C HIS A 64 9.76 0.82 9.45
N LEU A 65 10.68 1.65 8.99
CA LEU A 65 10.46 3.08 8.82
C LEU A 65 9.31 3.37 7.85
N HIS A 66 9.30 2.70 6.71
CA HIS A 66 8.20 2.78 5.73
C HIS A 66 6.86 2.38 6.34
N LYS A 67 6.82 1.28 7.11
CA LYS A 67 5.60 0.80 7.76
C LYS A 67 5.04 1.80 8.76
N ILE A 68 5.91 2.39 9.60
CA ILE A 68 5.53 3.43 10.56
C ILE A 68 5.02 4.67 9.81
N LEU A 69 5.78 5.14 8.81
CA LEU A 69 5.42 6.30 8.01
C LEU A 69 4.07 6.10 7.31
N THR A 70 3.86 4.94 6.71
CA THR A 70 2.58 4.60 6.05
C THR A 70 1.45 4.61 7.05
N LEU A 71 1.63 4.02 8.24
CA LEU A 71 0.61 4.01 9.29
C LEU A 71 0.27 5.43 9.76
N VAL A 72 1.28 6.26 10.03
CA VAL A 72 1.08 7.65 10.50
C VAL A 72 0.38 8.48 9.44
N LEU A 73 0.84 8.41 8.19
CA LEU A 73 0.30 9.22 7.10
C LEU A 73 -1.08 8.75 6.62
N THR A 74 -1.31 7.44 6.54
CA THR A 74 -2.55 6.91 5.96
C THR A 74 -3.57 6.46 7.00
N GLY A 75 -3.12 6.05 8.19
CA GLY A 75 -3.93 5.39 9.21
C GLY A 75 -4.12 3.88 8.97
N TYR A 76 -3.46 3.32 7.95
CA TYR A 76 -3.62 1.91 7.58
C TYR A 76 -2.30 1.15 7.71
N SER A 77 -2.34 -0.01 8.35
CA SER A 77 -1.22 -0.95 8.42
C SER A 77 -1.29 -1.92 7.24
N ILE A 78 -0.45 -1.70 6.22
CA ILE A 78 -0.39 -2.55 5.02
C ILE A 78 0.77 -3.52 5.18
N LYS A 79 0.46 -4.81 5.40
CA LYS A 79 1.44 -5.88 5.65
C LYS A 79 1.56 -6.89 4.51
N PHE A 80 0.78 -6.71 3.44
CA PHE A 80 0.68 -7.61 2.29
C PHE A 80 1.12 -6.92 1.00
N GLY A 81 1.54 -7.71 0.03
CA GLY A 81 1.85 -7.28 -1.34
C GLY A 81 0.68 -7.52 -2.29
N ASN A 82 1.00 -8.11 -3.46
CA ASN A 82 0.01 -8.42 -4.49
C ASN A 82 -0.59 -9.83 -4.31
N PHE A 83 0.08 -10.72 -3.57
CA PHE A 83 -0.33 -12.11 -3.42
C PHE A 83 -1.56 -12.22 -2.50
N MET A 84 -2.70 -12.53 -3.10
CA MET A 84 -3.98 -12.63 -2.40
C MET A 84 -5.06 -13.32 -3.21
N CYS A 85 -6.08 -13.83 -2.54
CA CYS A 85 -7.30 -14.38 -3.10
C CYS A 85 -8.47 -13.42 -2.82
N ILE A 86 -9.15 -12.98 -3.85
CA ILE A 86 -10.21 -11.96 -3.79
C ILE A 86 -11.53 -12.55 -4.27
N PRO A 87 -12.60 -12.56 -3.47
CA PRO A 87 -13.93 -12.96 -3.93
C PRO A 87 -14.51 -11.96 -4.94
N LYS A 88 -15.33 -12.44 -5.85
CA LYS A 88 -15.91 -11.69 -6.97
C LYS A 88 -16.56 -10.36 -6.52
N LYS A 89 -17.27 -10.36 -5.40
CA LYS A 89 -17.91 -9.14 -4.86
C LYS A 89 -16.91 -8.03 -4.54
N ASP A 90 -15.76 -8.40 -3.94
CA ASP A 90 -14.70 -7.45 -3.57
C ASP A 90 -13.94 -6.98 -4.81
N LEU A 91 -13.85 -7.85 -5.83
CA LEU A 91 -13.28 -7.50 -7.12
C LEU A 91 -14.09 -6.40 -7.82
N ASN A 92 -15.42 -6.49 -7.82
CA ASN A 92 -16.29 -5.46 -8.36
C ASN A 92 -16.08 -4.10 -7.65
N LEU A 93 -15.86 -4.13 -6.33
CA LEU A 93 -15.62 -2.93 -5.54
C LEU A 93 -14.31 -2.23 -5.93
N ILE A 94 -13.23 -2.97 -6.16
CA ILE A 94 -11.94 -2.36 -6.52
C ILE A 94 -11.84 -1.97 -7.99
N THR A 95 -12.49 -2.70 -8.91
CA THR A 95 -12.45 -2.41 -10.36
C THR A 95 -13.23 -1.15 -10.73
N SER A 96 -14.26 -0.80 -9.97
CA SER A 96 -14.98 0.47 -10.14
C SER A 96 -14.15 1.70 -9.72
N ASN A 97 -12.96 1.48 -9.13
CA ASN A 97 -12.18 2.54 -8.52
C ASN A 97 -10.88 2.84 -9.28
N LYS A 98 -10.69 4.09 -9.71
CA LYS A 98 -9.45 4.54 -10.38
C LYS A 98 -8.18 4.35 -9.57
N ASN A 99 -8.27 4.23 -8.23
CA ASN A 99 -7.12 3.93 -7.37
C ASN A 99 -6.43 2.60 -7.74
N LEU A 100 -7.16 1.66 -8.37
CA LEU A 100 -6.61 0.38 -8.82
C LEU A 100 -5.40 0.57 -9.77
N PHE A 101 -5.43 1.58 -10.62
CA PHE A 101 -4.33 1.91 -11.53
C PHE A 101 -3.14 2.55 -10.83
N VAL A 102 -3.36 3.19 -9.69
CA VAL A 102 -2.31 3.83 -8.89
C VAL A 102 -1.56 2.80 -8.05
N SER A 103 -2.28 1.98 -7.28
CA SER A 103 -1.72 0.90 -6.47
C SER A 103 -2.79 -0.14 -6.15
N PHE A 104 -2.57 -1.38 -6.59
CA PHE A 104 -3.47 -2.49 -6.30
C PHE A 104 -3.54 -2.78 -4.80
N SER A 105 -2.41 -3.02 -4.13
CA SER A 105 -2.37 -3.30 -2.69
C SER A 105 -2.91 -2.13 -1.85
N GLY A 106 -2.64 -0.88 -2.26
CA GLY A 106 -3.21 0.31 -1.62
C GLY A 106 -4.73 0.38 -1.76
N THR A 107 -5.26 0.02 -2.94
CA THR A 107 -6.71 -0.01 -3.19
C THR A 107 -7.40 -1.09 -2.36
N VAL A 108 -6.84 -2.29 -2.32
CA VAL A 108 -7.32 -3.38 -1.46
C VAL A 108 -7.31 -2.95 0.02
N ALA A 109 -6.21 -2.33 0.48
CA ALA A 109 -6.10 -1.85 1.86
C ALA A 109 -7.19 -0.85 2.22
N LYS A 110 -7.51 0.07 1.32
CA LYS A 110 -8.45 1.17 1.53
C LYS A 110 -9.91 0.74 1.44
N PHE A 111 -10.26 -0.03 0.42
CA PHE A 111 -11.66 -0.28 0.07
C PHE A 111 -12.20 -1.61 0.56
N ILE A 112 -11.36 -2.64 0.72
CA ILE A 112 -11.79 -3.92 1.25
C ILE A 112 -11.63 -3.92 2.77
N LYS A 113 -12.75 -3.87 3.47
CA LYS A 113 -12.77 -3.90 4.95
C LYS A 113 -12.67 -5.32 5.49
N ASN A 114 -13.40 -6.25 4.90
CA ASN A 114 -13.43 -7.65 5.33
C ASN A 114 -12.30 -8.44 4.69
N LYS A 115 -11.13 -8.45 5.35
CA LYS A 115 -9.93 -9.16 4.90
C LYS A 115 -9.21 -9.81 6.06
N THR A 116 -8.63 -10.96 5.80
CA THR A 116 -7.74 -11.67 6.73
C THR A 116 -6.45 -12.05 6.02
N SER A 117 -5.51 -12.65 6.72
CA SER A 117 -4.23 -13.03 6.12
C SER A 117 -3.82 -14.45 6.53
N ILE A 118 -3.12 -15.12 5.61
CA ILE A 118 -2.31 -16.29 5.91
C ILE A 118 -0.83 -15.89 6.02
N PRO A 119 -0.03 -16.60 6.82
CA PRO A 119 1.42 -16.44 6.81
C PRO A 119 1.99 -16.88 5.45
N SER A 120 2.96 -16.13 4.92
CA SER A 120 3.63 -16.44 3.65
C SER A 120 5.13 -16.31 3.81
N ILE A 121 5.87 -17.20 3.14
CA ILE A 121 7.33 -17.19 3.11
C ILE A 121 7.76 -16.78 1.70
N ARG A 122 8.59 -15.74 1.61
CA ARG A 122 9.14 -15.31 0.32
C ARG A 122 9.98 -16.40 -0.29
N GLY A 123 9.63 -16.84 -1.49
CA GLY A 123 10.38 -17.80 -2.29
C GLY A 123 11.66 -17.20 -2.87
N VAL A 124 12.42 -18.05 -3.55
CA VAL A 124 13.61 -17.65 -4.32
C VAL A 124 13.18 -17.36 -5.75
N ARG A 125 13.72 -16.30 -6.34
CA ARG A 125 13.45 -15.97 -7.74
C ARG A 125 13.94 -17.08 -8.67
N TYR A 126 13.12 -17.40 -9.66
CA TYR A 126 13.51 -18.39 -10.69
C TYR A 126 14.63 -17.88 -11.59
N CYS A 127 14.63 -16.58 -11.91
CA CYS A 127 15.59 -15.98 -12.83
C CYS A 127 16.08 -14.60 -12.36
N GLY A 128 17.37 -14.42 -12.30
CA GLY A 128 18.08 -13.16 -12.15
C GLY A 128 17.90 -12.41 -10.83
N PRO A 129 18.65 -11.34 -10.63
CA PRO A 129 18.54 -10.51 -9.43
C PRO A 129 17.27 -9.65 -9.43
N THR A 130 16.94 -9.10 -8.26
CA THR A 130 15.81 -8.16 -8.14
C THR A 130 16.01 -6.93 -9.03
N LYS A 131 14.98 -6.59 -9.81
CA LYS A 131 14.95 -5.35 -10.62
C LYS A 131 14.47 -4.13 -9.81
N MET A 132 14.18 -4.31 -8.51
CA MET A 132 13.68 -3.28 -7.62
C MET A 132 14.86 -2.50 -7.02
N SER A 133 15.18 -1.34 -7.57
CA SER A 133 16.13 -0.40 -6.97
C SER A 133 15.49 0.33 -5.78
N PHE A 134 16.32 0.94 -4.92
CA PHE A 134 15.86 1.73 -3.77
C PHE A 134 14.90 2.87 -4.18
N LEU A 135 15.22 3.60 -5.27
CA LEU A 135 14.35 4.65 -5.80
C LEU A 135 13.00 4.11 -6.30
N LYS A 136 12.99 2.93 -6.93
CA LYS A 136 11.74 2.27 -7.34
C LYS A 136 10.91 1.87 -6.13
N LEU A 137 11.55 1.44 -5.04
CA LEU A 137 10.88 1.11 -3.78
C LEU A 137 10.24 2.35 -3.15
N ILE A 138 10.96 3.49 -3.10
CA ILE A 138 10.40 4.77 -2.63
C ILE A 138 9.20 5.18 -3.49
N ARG A 139 9.35 5.15 -4.81
CA ARG A 139 8.25 5.46 -5.72
C ARG A 139 7.04 4.57 -5.49
N HIS A 140 7.25 3.28 -5.32
CA HIS A 140 6.17 2.31 -5.02
C HIS A 140 5.45 2.66 -3.71
N SER A 141 6.21 3.01 -2.67
CA SER A 141 5.67 3.46 -1.38
C SER A 141 4.84 4.73 -1.51
N LEU A 142 5.32 5.71 -2.27
CA LEU A 142 4.60 6.95 -2.53
C LEU A 142 3.30 6.71 -3.32
N LEU A 143 3.29 5.76 -4.26
CA LEU A 143 2.08 5.37 -4.98
C LEU A 143 1.04 4.75 -4.04
N ILE A 144 1.46 3.89 -3.12
CA ILE A 144 0.56 3.35 -2.08
C ILE A 144 -0.04 4.50 -1.25
N ILE A 145 0.80 5.41 -0.74
CA ILE A 145 0.35 6.54 0.08
C ILE A 145 -0.58 7.48 -0.72
N SER A 146 -0.33 7.68 -2.02
CA SER A 146 -1.15 8.55 -2.87
C SER A 146 -2.59 8.06 -3.07
N VAL A 147 -2.85 6.76 -2.88
CA VAL A 147 -4.22 6.22 -2.80
C VAL A 147 -4.98 6.84 -1.62
N PHE A 148 -4.26 7.16 -0.54
CA PHE A 148 -4.79 7.74 0.69
C PHE A 148 -4.57 9.26 0.79
N ARG A 149 -4.38 9.97 -0.36
CA ARG A 149 -3.99 11.38 -0.39
C ARG A 149 -4.88 12.31 0.45
N LYS A 150 -6.20 12.05 0.53
CA LYS A 150 -7.12 12.86 1.33
C LYS A 150 -6.87 12.64 2.83
N GLU A 151 -6.80 11.40 3.25
CA GLU A 151 -6.50 10.99 4.63
C GLU A 151 -5.13 11.50 5.07
N THR A 152 -4.14 11.39 4.18
CA THR A 152 -2.78 11.90 4.41
C THR A 152 -2.76 13.42 4.55
N ALA A 153 -3.49 14.15 3.68
CA ALA A 153 -3.57 15.61 3.78
C ALA A 153 -4.18 16.05 5.12
N ILE A 154 -5.29 15.43 5.54
CA ILE A 154 -5.93 15.73 6.84
C ILE A 154 -4.97 15.47 7.99
N ARG A 155 -4.29 14.31 8.02
CA ARG A 155 -3.34 13.95 9.09
C ARG A 155 -2.14 14.88 9.14
N LEU A 156 -1.57 15.22 7.98
CA LEU A 156 -0.48 16.20 7.90
C LEU A 156 -0.91 17.58 8.39
N SER A 157 -2.13 18.02 8.06
CA SER A 157 -2.66 19.30 8.55
C SER A 157 -2.84 19.29 10.08
N ILE A 158 -3.34 18.20 10.66
CA ILE A 158 -3.47 18.05 12.13
C ILE A 158 -2.09 18.05 12.78
N LEU A 159 -1.13 17.27 12.28
CA LEU A 159 0.23 17.23 12.82
C LEU A 159 0.92 18.59 12.72
N PHE A 160 0.71 19.30 11.61
CA PHE A 160 1.23 20.64 11.42
C PHE A 160 0.61 21.64 12.41
N SER A 161 -0.69 21.58 12.65
CA SER A 161 -1.37 22.43 13.64
C SER A 161 -0.84 22.20 15.06
N ILE A 162 -0.65 20.93 15.46
CA ILE A 162 -0.04 20.59 16.75
C ILE A 162 1.37 21.16 16.85
N TYR A 163 2.19 20.99 15.81
CA TYR A 163 3.54 21.53 15.75
C TYR A 163 3.55 23.04 15.88
N VAL A 164 2.70 23.77 15.15
CA VAL A 164 2.56 25.24 15.23
C VAL A 164 2.23 25.67 16.66
N THR A 165 1.28 25.00 17.30
CA THR A 165 0.87 25.31 18.69
C THR A 165 2.04 25.11 19.67
N LEU A 166 2.78 24.01 19.54
CA LEU A 166 3.95 23.73 20.39
C LEU A 166 5.06 24.78 20.18
N ILE A 167 5.39 25.11 18.94
CA ILE A 167 6.42 26.13 18.62
C ILE A 167 6.00 27.50 19.13
N PHE A 168 4.75 27.88 18.97
CA PHE A 168 4.23 29.15 19.52
C PHE A 168 4.37 29.20 21.03
N TYR A 169 4.05 28.10 21.71
CA TYR A 169 4.15 28.04 23.20
C TYR A 169 5.58 28.13 23.69
N PHE A 170 6.54 27.45 23.03
CA PHE A 170 7.92 27.36 23.53
C PHE A 170 8.87 28.43 22.99
N LEU A 171 8.67 28.97 21.77
CA LEU A 171 9.64 29.81 21.08
C LEU A 171 9.17 31.23 20.72
N GLN A 172 8.07 31.68 21.25
CA GLN A 172 7.42 33.01 21.12
C GLN A 172 7.94 33.97 20.01
N ASN A 173 9.23 34.38 20.08
CA ASN A 173 9.81 35.41 19.18
C ASN A 173 10.44 34.85 17.88
N SER A 174 10.72 33.55 17.78
CA SER A 174 11.40 32.93 16.61
C SER A 174 10.54 31.94 15.87
N PHE A 175 9.24 31.88 16.14
CA PHE A 175 8.36 30.83 15.64
C PHE A 175 8.25 30.79 14.11
N LEU A 176 8.30 31.91 13.41
CA LEU A 176 8.22 31.98 11.94
C LEU A 176 9.37 31.27 11.25
N LEU A 177 10.59 31.32 11.80
CA LEU A 177 11.77 30.65 11.25
C LEU A 177 11.59 29.11 11.18
N PHE A 178 10.82 28.54 12.10
CA PHE A 178 10.59 27.10 12.17
C PHE A 178 9.32 26.68 11.44
N ILE A 179 8.30 27.54 11.38
CA ILE A 179 7.00 27.21 10.77
C ILE A 179 7.07 27.26 9.26
N LEU A 180 7.68 28.30 8.67
CA LEU A 180 7.70 28.48 7.22
C LEU A 180 8.33 27.31 6.45
N PRO A 181 9.53 26.79 6.82
CA PRO A 181 10.13 25.65 6.13
C PRO A 181 9.26 24.39 6.22
N LEU A 182 8.67 24.14 7.39
CA LEU A 182 7.83 22.95 7.58
C LEU A 182 6.49 23.06 6.83
N ALA A 183 5.92 24.27 6.75
CA ALA A 183 4.74 24.54 5.93
C ALA A 183 5.01 24.24 4.45
N ALA A 184 6.16 24.73 3.93
CA ALA A 184 6.56 24.47 2.56
C ALA A 184 6.75 22.97 2.28
N VAL A 185 7.42 22.23 3.17
CA VAL A 185 7.59 20.76 3.05
C VAL A 185 6.25 20.05 3.08
N ASN A 186 5.34 20.43 3.97
CA ASN A 186 4.01 19.84 4.09
C ASN A 186 3.19 20.03 2.80
N ILE A 187 3.16 21.26 2.26
CA ILE A 187 2.50 21.57 0.99
C ILE A 187 3.11 20.75 -0.15
N LEU A 188 4.46 20.67 -0.22
CA LEU A 188 5.16 19.91 -1.24
C LEU A 188 4.81 18.42 -1.20
N ILE A 189 4.74 17.81 -0.03
CA ILE A 189 4.34 16.40 0.14
C ILE A 189 2.91 16.19 -0.37
N ILE A 190 1.97 17.00 0.09
CA ILE A 190 0.56 16.91 -0.34
C ILE A 190 0.45 17.06 -1.85
N PHE A 191 1.07 18.10 -2.43
CA PHE A 191 1.09 18.34 -3.87
C PHE A 191 1.66 17.16 -4.64
N THR A 192 2.81 16.62 -4.21
CA THR A 192 3.45 15.46 -4.84
C THR A 192 2.52 14.25 -4.85
N LEU A 193 1.82 13.96 -3.75
CA LEU A 193 0.88 12.85 -3.68
C LEU A 193 -0.31 13.02 -4.65
N PHE A 194 -0.82 14.24 -4.79
CA PHE A 194 -1.89 14.53 -5.75
C PHE A 194 -1.44 14.40 -7.19
N VAL A 195 -0.24 14.88 -7.52
CA VAL A 195 0.36 14.76 -8.87
C VAL A 195 0.60 13.29 -9.22
N LEU A 196 1.23 12.53 -8.32
CA LEU A 196 1.47 11.10 -8.51
C LEU A 196 0.15 10.33 -8.70
N TYR A 197 -0.86 10.66 -7.92
CA TYR A 197 -2.18 10.06 -8.07
C TYR A 197 -2.76 10.37 -9.46
N LYS A 198 -2.84 11.66 -9.85
CA LYS A 198 -3.41 12.08 -11.14
C LYS A 198 -2.71 11.41 -12.32
N LYS A 199 -1.37 11.37 -12.32
CA LYS A 199 -0.56 10.76 -13.39
C LYS A 199 -0.81 9.25 -13.56
N ASN A 200 -1.15 8.52 -12.49
CA ASN A 200 -1.29 7.06 -12.53
C ASN A 200 -2.77 6.58 -12.46
N SER A 201 -3.74 7.50 -12.32
CA SER A 201 -5.18 7.18 -12.30
C SER A 201 -5.89 7.45 -13.62
N SER A 202 -5.19 8.02 -14.58
CA SER A 202 -5.62 8.20 -15.97
C SER A 202 -5.26 6.97 -16.80
#